data_c2d502f52f9c9a4448b5debd6ff35ca8
#
_entry.id   c2d502f52f9c9a4448b5debd6ff35ca8
#
_cell.length_a   1.000
_cell.length_b   1.000
_cell.length_c   1.000
_cell.angle_alpha   90.00
_cell.angle_beta   90.00
_cell.angle_gamma   90.00
#
_symmetry.space_group_name_H-M   'P 1'
#
loop_
_entity.id
_entity.type
_entity.pdbx_description
1 polymer ?
#
loop_
_entity_poly.entity_id
_entity_poly.type
_entity_poly.pdbx_seq_one_letter_code
_entity_poly.pdbx_strand_id
1 'polypeptide(L)'
;MGSIFSWIRHLGPAGIVLKAIVVSLIGIGLLLAFILRRRTVRRRYFRRRDARTFALRKQWQQIVGGGVAPEVWRSDRMDREIVEAMLLDAIEVAPATPAAELPRLLSFLRSSGLLDIRIYESRASRGWRRQRALVSLGRMRVPEAIPAMAEGLESSSIETRAAAVRGLGRTGLPEAAFAILEPLMAGSLGVPSAPVQTALENCCRNRPSLLVPYLRRATDETRALLARVIGELATPEMDDDLLLLADDPLAEVRASSARALAEARTGLALPALTELAADSAWFVRLRAVAGLGDLRDPRAIPALVKALRDTNRYVRLRAAASLVRWDTHLEMILERVVETQDRYALHALISELERSGGIPSLVQALSDPARRHTSAAILLDALRAGSEQVREAASGRSGAPSKAVAGPEPEKVSG
;
A
#
# COMPACT_ATOMS: atom_id res chain seq x y z
N MET A 1 15.64 -15.87 -64.20
CA MET A 1 15.56 -14.77 -63.21
C MET A 1 16.14 -13.43 -63.70
N GLY A 2 16.83 -13.36 -64.86
CA GLY A 2 17.43 -12.14 -65.39
C GLY A 2 16.50 -11.13 -66.07
N SER A 3 15.36 -11.55 -66.55
CA SER A 3 14.51 -10.70 -67.41
C SER A 3 13.58 -9.72 -66.69
N ILE A 4 13.20 -10.03 -65.49
CA ILE A 4 12.34 -9.14 -64.64
C ILE A 4 13.12 -7.93 -64.14
N PHE A 5 14.40 -8.10 -63.80
CA PHE A 5 15.25 -7.01 -63.33
C PHE A 5 15.70 -6.03 -64.41
N SER A 6 15.79 -6.46 -65.69
CA SER A 6 16.15 -5.58 -66.81
C SER A 6 15.02 -4.61 -67.14
N TRP A 7 13.77 -5.05 -67.09
CA TRP A 7 12.59 -4.23 -67.39
C TRP A 7 12.40 -3.06 -66.41
N ILE A 8 12.76 -3.28 -65.14
CA ILE A 8 12.64 -2.26 -64.08
C ILE A 8 13.67 -1.13 -64.24
N ARG A 9 14.75 -1.35 -64.99
CA ARG A 9 15.81 -0.36 -65.23
C ARG A 9 15.40 0.78 -66.16
N HIS A 10 14.38 0.56 -67.01
CA HIS A 10 13.89 1.52 -67.99
C HIS A 10 12.74 2.43 -67.48
N LEU A 11 12.22 2.24 -66.29
CA LEU A 11 11.07 2.95 -65.74
C LEU A 11 11.41 4.29 -65.05
N GLY A 12 12.62 4.78 -65.09
CA GLY A 12 13.01 6.07 -64.47
C GLY A 12 12.58 6.19 -62.99
N PRO A 13 12.04 7.33 -62.56
CA PRO A 13 11.58 7.53 -61.17
C PRO A 13 10.54 6.52 -60.70
N ALA A 14 9.62 6.09 -61.60
CA ALA A 14 8.59 5.08 -61.30
C ALA A 14 9.20 3.72 -60.93
N GLY A 15 10.36 3.36 -61.54
CA GLY A 15 11.08 2.13 -61.21
C GLY A 15 11.67 2.12 -59.81
N ILE A 16 12.08 3.28 -59.29
CA ILE A 16 12.57 3.43 -57.91
C ILE A 16 11.42 3.20 -56.92
N VAL A 17 10.26 3.80 -57.18
CA VAL A 17 9.06 3.63 -56.33
C VAL A 17 8.61 2.18 -56.32
N LEU A 18 8.57 1.51 -57.51
CA LEU A 18 8.18 0.10 -57.61
C LEU A 18 9.14 -0.81 -56.83
N LYS A 19 10.47 -0.58 -56.91
CA LYS A 19 11.45 -1.32 -56.09
C LYS A 19 11.25 -1.10 -54.60
N ALA A 20 11.00 0.14 -54.16
CA ALA A 20 10.74 0.46 -52.77
C ALA A 20 9.47 -0.26 -52.26
N ILE A 21 8.40 -0.30 -53.04
CA ILE A 21 7.17 -1.04 -52.73
C ILE A 21 7.44 -2.54 -52.61
N VAL A 22 8.17 -3.15 -53.57
CA VAL A 22 8.49 -4.58 -53.53
C VAL A 22 9.37 -4.91 -52.28
N VAL A 23 10.39 -4.11 -52.01
CA VAL A 23 11.24 -4.29 -50.81
C VAL A 23 10.41 -4.16 -49.51
N SER A 24 9.52 -3.16 -49.46
CA SER A 24 8.59 -3.01 -48.34
C SER A 24 7.66 -4.20 -48.14
N LEU A 25 7.07 -4.71 -49.23
CA LEU A 25 6.20 -5.89 -49.17
C LEU A 25 6.94 -7.16 -48.75
N ILE A 26 8.18 -7.35 -49.20
CA ILE A 26 9.05 -8.45 -48.76
C ILE A 26 9.36 -8.26 -47.27
N GLY A 27 9.72 -7.04 -46.81
CA GLY A 27 9.97 -6.72 -45.42
C GLY A 27 8.76 -7.02 -44.52
N ILE A 28 7.57 -6.60 -44.97
CA ILE A 28 6.31 -6.88 -44.27
C ILE A 28 6.05 -8.39 -44.22
N GLY A 29 6.24 -9.09 -45.30
CA GLY A 29 6.09 -10.56 -45.40
C GLY A 29 7.02 -11.31 -44.44
N LEU A 30 8.30 -10.92 -44.39
CA LEU A 30 9.29 -11.47 -43.44
C LEU A 30 8.93 -11.17 -42.00
N LEU A 31 8.51 -9.95 -41.69
CA LEU A 31 8.06 -9.56 -40.36
C LEU A 31 6.83 -10.39 -39.94
N LEU A 32 5.85 -10.52 -40.81
CA LEU A 32 4.65 -11.33 -40.58
C LEU A 32 5.02 -12.80 -40.32
N ALA A 33 5.88 -13.38 -41.14
CA ALA A 33 6.37 -14.75 -40.98
C ALA A 33 7.11 -14.91 -39.64
N PHE A 34 7.94 -13.94 -39.25
CA PHE A 34 8.62 -13.91 -37.96
C PHE A 34 7.62 -13.87 -36.78
N ILE A 35 6.62 -12.98 -36.86
CA ILE A 35 5.56 -12.85 -35.85
C ILE A 35 4.78 -14.15 -35.73
N LEU A 36 4.34 -14.73 -36.82
CA LEU A 36 3.59 -15.99 -36.86
C LEU A 36 4.42 -17.14 -36.27
N ARG A 37 5.70 -17.26 -36.68
CA ARG A 37 6.63 -18.26 -36.13
C ARG A 37 6.78 -18.07 -34.64
N ARG A 38 7.03 -16.84 -34.14
CA ARG A 38 7.15 -16.52 -32.74
C ARG A 38 5.87 -16.89 -31.97
N ARG A 39 4.70 -16.58 -32.54
CA ARG A 39 3.38 -16.91 -31.96
C ARG A 39 3.16 -18.43 -31.87
N THR A 40 3.51 -19.18 -32.91
CA THR A 40 3.34 -20.65 -32.94
C THR A 40 4.31 -21.32 -31.93
N VAL A 41 5.59 -20.92 -31.91
CA VAL A 41 6.58 -21.42 -30.94
C VAL A 41 6.12 -21.14 -29.52
N ARG A 42 5.67 -19.90 -29.25
CA ARG A 42 5.16 -19.51 -27.93
C ARG A 42 3.91 -20.30 -27.54
N ARG A 43 2.97 -20.51 -28.46
CA ARG A 43 1.76 -21.33 -28.20
C ARG A 43 2.12 -22.81 -27.91
N ARG A 44 3.07 -23.38 -28.66
CA ARG A 44 3.56 -24.77 -28.41
C ARG A 44 4.22 -24.87 -27.04
N TYR A 45 5.04 -23.88 -26.67
CA TYR A 45 5.68 -23.83 -25.36
C TYR A 45 4.64 -23.79 -24.22
N PHE A 46 3.64 -22.88 -24.29
CA PHE A 46 2.63 -22.78 -23.24
C PHE A 46 1.77 -24.04 -23.15
N ARG A 47 1.33 -24.64 -24.29
CA ARG A 47 0.59 -25.90 -24.27
C ARG A 47 1.39 -27.04 -23.61
N ARG A 48 2.68 -27.15 -23.90
CA ARG A 48 3.56 -28.11 -23.24
C ARG A 48 3.66 -27.85 -21.73
N ARG A 49 3.86 -26.59 -21.36
CA ARG A 49 3.94 -26.17 -19.96
C ARG A 49 2.64 -26.48 -19.20
N ASP A 50 1.49 -26.17 -19.79
CA ASP A 50 0.18 -26.43 -19.17
C ASP A 50 -0.06 -27.93 -18.97
N ALA A 51 0.25 -28.75 -19.99
CA ALA A 51 0.15 -30.20 -19.89
C ALA A 51 1.07 -30.78 -18.80
N ARG A 52 2.33 -30.30 -18.71
CA ARG A 52 3.27 -30.71 -17.65
C ARG A 52 2.82 -30.23 -16.28
N THR A 53 2.33 -28.98 -16.17
CA THR A 53 1.76 -28.45 -14.92
C THR A 53 0.62 -29.31 -14.41
N PHE A 54 -0.28 -29.74 -15.31
CA PHE A 54 -1.39 -30.62 -14.94
C PHE A 54 -0.91 -32.00 -14.48
N ALA A 55 0.07 -32.57 -15.16
CA ALA A 55 0.65 -33.88 -14.77
C ALA A 55 1.34 -33.81 -13.39
N LEU A 56 2.19 -32.79 -13.17
CA LEU A 56 2.90 -32.60 -11.91
C LEU A 56 1.94 -32.26 -10.75
N ARG A 57 0.87 -31.51 -11.02
CA ARG A 57 -0.16 -31.21 -10.01
C ARG A 57 -0.88 -32.47 -9.53
N LYS A 58 -1.16 -33.43 -10.41
CA LYS A 58 -1.71 -34.75 -9.99
C LYS A 58 -0.77 -35.52 -9.08
N GLN A 59 0.53 -35.37 -9.26
CA GLN A 59 1.57 -36.06 -8.47
C GLN A 59 2.07 -35.22 -7.29
N TRP A 60 1.49 -34.05 -7.04
CA TRP A 60 2.00 -33.07 -6.06
C TRP A 60 2.21 -33.67 -4.67
N GLN A 61 1.22 -34.40 -4.17
CA GLN A 61 1.32 -35.03 -2.83
C GLN A 61 2.43 -36.09 -2.75
N GLN A 62 2.69 -36.82 -3.85
CA GLN A 62 3.78 -37.78 -3.92
C GLN A 62 5.14 -37.08 -4.01
N ILE A 63 5.22 -35.97 -4.77
CA ILE A 63 6.44 -35.16 -4.91
C ILE A 63 6.83 -34.59 -3.54
N VAL A 64 5.91 -33.89 -2.86
CA VAL A 64 6.17 -33.31 -1.54
C VAL A 64 6.37 -34.36 -0.45
N GLY A 65 5.74 -35.54 -0.59
CA GLY A 65 5.88 -36.67 0.33
C GLY A 65 7.15 -37.50 0.16
N GLY A 66 8.00 -37.16 -0.83
CA GLY A 66 9.21 -37.90 -1.11
C GLY A 66 9.00 -39.22 -1.91
N GLY A 67 7.79 -39.49 -2.37
CA GLY A 67 7.47 -40.65 -3.20
C GLY A 67 7.98 -40.57 -4.65
N VAL A 68 8.41 -39.37 -5.08
CA VAL A 68 9.06 -39.15 -6.38
C VAL A 68 10.42 -38.54 -6.12
N ALA A 69 11.48 -39.25 -6.55
CA ALA A 69 12.84 -38.75 -6.38
C ALA A 69 13.06 -37.39 -7.09
N PRO A 70 13.74 -36.41 -6.47
CA PRO A 70 13.96 -35.09 -7.04
C PRO A 70 14.63 -35.11 -8.42
N GLU A 71 15.47 -36.09 -8.70
CA GLU A 71 16.18 -36.25 -9.97
C GLU A 71 15.24 -36.36 -11.17
N VAL A 72 14.03 -36.92 -10.96
CA VAL A 72 13.03 -37.13 -12.04
C VAL A 72 12.53 -35.84 -12.66
N TRP A 73 12.31 -34.83 -11.84
CA TRP A 73 11.78 -33.53 -12.28
C TRP A 73 12.82 -32.40 -12.26
N ARG A 74 13.88 -32.54 -11.45
CA ARG A 74 14.91 -31.49 -11.31
C ARG A 74 15.83 -31.40 -12.53
N SER A 75 16.03 -32.48 -13.27
CA SER A 75 16.85 -32.53 -14.50
C SER A 75 16.22 -31.68 -15.64
N ASP A 76 14.90 -31.72 -15.79
CA ASP A 76 14.20 -30.87 -16.78
C ASP A 76 13.98 -29.47 -16.19
N ARG A 77 14.44 -28.47 -16.93
CA ARG A 77 14.31 -27.07 -16.52
C ARG A 77 12.85 -26.62 -16.39
N MET A 78 11.97 -27.09 -17.30
CA MET A 78 10.54 -26.71 -17.26
C MET A 78 9.85 -27.32 -16.05
N ASP A 79 10.06 -28.59 -15.78
CA ASP A 79 9.48 -29.27 -14.63
C ASP A 79 9.97 -28.67 -13.31
N ARG A 80 11.27 -28.37 -13.20
CA ARG A 80 11.85 -27.68 -12.07
C ARG A 80 11.21 -26.32 -11.82
N GLU A 81 11.05 -25.50 -12.87
CA GLU A 81 10.40 -24.19 -12.74
C GLU A 81 8.90 -24.32 -12.35
N ILE A 82 8.21 -25.37 -12.79
CA ILE A 82 6.82 -25.65 -12.42
C ILE A 82 6.73 -26.10 -10.97
N VAL A 83 7.54 -27.09 -10.55
CA VAL A 83 7.55 -27.59 -9.16
C VAL A 83 7.90 -26.48 -8.18
N GLU A 84 8.91 -25.67 -8.51
CA GLU A 84 9.27 -24.50 -7.70
C GLU A 84 8.12 -23.50 -7.59
N ALA A 85 7.46 -23.17 -8.72
CA ALA A 85 6.32 -22.24 -8.68
C ALA A 85 5.18 -22.79 -7.80
N MET A 86 4.84 -24.07 -7.94
CA MET A 86 3.83 -24.73 -7.12
C MET A 86 4.21 -24.73 -5.63
N LEU A 87 5.48 -24.98 -5.32
CA LEU A 87 5.99 -24.95 -3.96
C LEU A 87 5.92 -23.55 -3.34
N LEU A 88 6.36 -22.53 -4.08
CA LEU A 88 6.31 -21.14 -3.62
C LEU A 88 4.87 -20.67 -3.41
N ASP A 89 3.95 -21.03 -4.30
CA ASP A 89 2.54 -20.72 -4.15
C ASP A 89 1.93 -21.44 -2.92
N ALA A 90 2.30 -22.70 -2.68
CA ALA A 90 1.88 -23.45 -1.51
C ALA A 90 2.43 -22.84 -0.20
N ILE A 91 3.69 -22.42 -0.16
CA ILE A 91 4.29 -21.75 1.00
C ILE A 91 3.61 -20.40 1.28
N GLU A 92 3.23 -19.67 0.25
CA GLU A 92 2.54 -18.37 0.38
C GLU A 92 1.13 -18.52 1.00
N VAL A 93 0.43 -19.59 0.69
CA VAL A 93 -0.92 -19.90 1.18
C VAL A 93 -0.90 -20.65 2.52
N ALA A 94 0.18 -21.36 2.83
CA ALA A 94 0.29 -22.23 4.01
C ALA A 94 -0.06 -21.59 5.37
N PRO A 95 0.14 -20.28 5.62
CA PRO A 95 -0.33 -19.67 6.88
C PRO A 95 -1.85 -19.73 7.10
N ALA A 96 -2.64 -19.93 6.05
CA ALA A 96 -4.09 -20.09 6.11
C ALA A 96 -4.53 -21.57 6.15
N THR A 97 -3.58 -22.52 6.14
CA THR A 97 -3.81 -23.97 6.13
C THR A 97 -3.41 -24.62 7.47
N PRO A 98 -3.71 -25.90 7.71
CA PRO A 98 -3.31 -26.58 8.95
C PRO A 98 -1.83 -26.43 9.28
N ALA A 99 -1.51 -26.20 10.54
CA ALA A 99 -0.16 -25.88 11.04
C ALA A 99 0.95 -26.88 10.64
N ALA A 100 0.59 -28.12 10.28
CA ALA A 100 1.53 -29.17 9.89
C ALA A 100 2.02 -29.05 8.42
N GLU A 101 1.37 -28.27 7.56
CA GLU A 101 1.69 -28.23 6.13
C GLU A 101 2.93 -27.41 5.82
N LEU A 102 3.09 -26.25 6.43
CA LEU A 102 4.25 -25.39 6.22
C LEU A 102 5.59 -26.06 6.56
N PRO A 103 5.76 -26.73 7.73
CA PRO A 103 7.00 -27.45 8.03
C PRO A 103 7.34 -28.54 7.00
N ARG A 104 6.33 -29.25 6.48
CA ARG A 104 6.50 -30.26 5.44
C ARG A 104 6.98 -29.65 4.12
N LEU A 105 6.40 -28.54 3.69
CA LEU A 105 6.82 -27.82 2.48
C LEU A 105 8.25 -27.29 2.62
N LEU A 106 8.62 -26.74 3.78
CA LEU A 106 9.98 -26.26 4.04
C LEU A 106 11.00 -27.41 4.11
N SER A 107 10.62 -28.55 4.65
CA SER A 107 11.47 -29.75 4.63
C SER A 107 11.71 -30.23 3.19
N PHE A 108 10.66 -30.29 2.37
CA PHE A 108 10.77 -30.59 0.95
C PHE A 108 11.64 -29.57 0.20
N LEU A 109 11.48 -28.27 0.46
CA LEU A 109 12.31 -27.23 -0.14
C LEU A 109 13.80 -27.48 0.09
N ARG A 110 14.19 -27.83 1.33
CA ARG A 110 15.60 -28.12 1.70
C ARG A 110 16.11 -29.42 1.04
N SER A 111 15.33 -30.46 1.08
CA SER A 111 15.75 -31.78 0.53
C SER A 111 15.78 -31.80 -1.01
N SER A 112 14.98 -30.97 -1.67
CA SER A 112 14.89 -30.94 -3.14
C SER A 112 16.07 -30.27 -3.84
N GLY A 113 16.91 -29.51 -3.11
CA GLY A 113 18.02 -28.73 -3.66
C GLY A 113 17.58 -27.46 -4.43
N LEU A 114 16.30 -27.11 -4.39
CA LEU A 114 15.80 -25.88 -5.04
C LEU A 114 16.38 -24.62 -4.39
N LEU A 115 16.54 -24.63 -3.07
CA LEU A 115 17.15 -23.54 -2.32
C LEU A 115 18.58 -23.29 -2.78
N ASP A 116 19.41 -24.35 -2.87
CA ASP A 116 20.82 -24.26 -3.26
C ASP A 116 20.97 -23.75 -4.69
N ILE A 117 20.10 -24.20 -5.60
CA ILE A 117 20.07 -23.72 -6.98
C ILE A 117 19.82 -22.20 -7.02
N ARG A 118 18.88 -21.69 -6.24
CA ARG A 118 18.56 -20.26 -6.21
C ARG A 118 19.62 -19.42 -5.52
N ILE A 119 20.24 -19.93 -4.47
CA ILE A 119 21.41 -19.33 -3.82
C ILE A 119 22.56 -19.22 -4.85
N TYR A 120 22.87 -20.31 -5.55
CA TYR A 120 23.88 -20.29 -6.60
C TYR A 120 23.55 -19.29 -7.71
N GLU A 121 22.32 -19.29 -8.22
CA GLU A 121 21.91 -18.32 -9.26
C GLU A 121 21.95 -16.87 -8.80
N SER A 122 21.68 -16.57 -7.54
CA SER A 122 21.76 -15.21 -6.99
C SER A 122 23.19 -14.68 -6.96
N ARG A 123 24.19 -15.56 -6.87
CA ARG A 123 25.63 -15.23 -6.88
C ARG A 123 26.23 -15.26 -8.28
N ALA A 124 25.98 -16.32 -9.03
CA ALA A 124 26.62 -16.57 -10.32
C ALA A 124 25.98 -15.79 -11.49
N SER A 125 24.70 -15.39 -11.39
CA SER A 125 23.99 -14.71 -12.48
C SER A 125 24.15 -13.19 -12.43
N ARG A 126 23.82 -12.52 -13.56
CA ARG A 126 23.81 -11.06 -13.67
C ARG A 126 22.45 -10.57 -14.18
N GLY A 127 22.20 -9.25 -14.00
CA GLY A 127 20.98 -8.59 -14.47
C GLY A 127 19.69 -9.26 -13.96
N TRP A 128 18.68 -9.38 -14.82
CA TRP A 128 17.36 -9.86 -14.45
C TRP A 128 17.32 -11.28 -13.86
N ARG A 129 18.29 -12.15 -14.22
CA ARG A 129 18.37 -13.51 -13.66
C ARG A 129 18.74 -13.47 -12.18
N ARG A 130 19.73 -12.63 -11.81
CA ARG A 130 20.10 -12.40 -10.41
C ARG A 130 18.92 -11.82 -9.63
N GLN A 131 18.26 -10.80 -10.18
CA GLN A 131 17.11 -10.15 -9.55
C GLN A 131 15.96 -11.16 -9.31
N ARG A 132 15.66 -12.00 -10.31
CA ARG A 132 14.65 -13.06 -10.18
C ARG A 132 15.01 -14.08 -9.09
N ALA A 133 16.27 -14.50 -9.02
CA ALA A 133 16.74 -15.43 -8.00
C ALA A 133 16.56 -14.84 -6.59
N LEU A 134 16.96 -13.59 -6.37
CA LEU A 134 16.78 -12.87 -5.09
C LEU A 134 15.32 -12.80 -4.66
N VAL A 135 14.43 -12.46 -5.59
CA VAL A 135 12.98 -12.40 -5.30
C VAL A 135 12.40 -13.80 -5.02
N SER A 136 12.86 -14.84 -5.73
CA SER A 136 12.42 -16.23 -5.49
C SER A 136 12.88 -16.73 -4.12
N LEU A 137 14.13 -16.40 -3.72
CA LEU A 137 14.65 -16.72 -2.38
C LEU A 137 13.76 -16.12 -1.28
N GLY A 138 13.30 -14.88 -1.44
CA GLY A 138 12.40 -14.26 -0.48
C GLY A 138 11.06 -14.99 -0.32
N ARG A 139 10.50 -15.53 -1.42
CA ARG A 139 9.26 -16.32 -1.39
C ARG A 139 9.41 -17.67 -0.67
N MET A 140 10.62 -18.18 -0.55
CA MET A 140 10.91 -19.42 0.16
C MET A 140 10.75 -19.30 1.67
N ARG A 141 10.83 -18.09 2.22
CA ARG A 141 10.63 -17.79 3.64
C ARG A 141 11.52 -18.60 4.59
N VAL A 142 12.75 -18.81 4.22
CA VAL A 142 13.73 -19.59 5.01
C VAL A 142 14.91 -18.71 5.43
N PRO A 143 15.39 -18.80 6.69
CA PRO A 143 16.51 -18.01 7.18
C PRO A 143 17.80 -18.24 6.38
N GLU A 144 18.00 -19.46 5.88
CA GLU A 144 19.18 -19.86 5.12
C GLU A 144 19.37 -19.05 3.82
N ALA A 145 18.29 -18.43 3.30
CA ALA A 145 18.34 -17.58 2.11
C ALA A 145 18.80 -16.15 2.40
N ILE A 146 18.73 -15.68 3.66
CA ILE A 146 19.01 -14.30 4.05
C ILE A 146 20.43 -13.86 3.67
N PRO A 147 21.51 -14.64 3.94
CA PRO A 147 22.87 -14.22 3.59
C PRO A 147 23.05 -13.95 2.09
N ALA A 148 22.50 -14.81 1.23
CA ALA A 148 22.59 -14.65 -0.22
C ALA A 148 21.82 -13.40 -0.74
N MET A 149 20.73 -13.04 -0.07
CA MET A 149 19.99 -11.81 -0.37
C MET A 149 20.71 -10.59 0.18
N ALA A 150 21.34 -10.66 1.36
CA ALA A 150 22.15 -9.60 1.94
C ALA A 150 23.34 -9.24 1.02
N GLU A 151 24.05 -10.24 0.48
CA GLU A 151 25.07 -10.01 -0.55
C GLU A 151 24.53 -9.27 -1.80
N GLY A 152 23.24 -9.38 -2.07
CA GLY A 152 22.57 -8.64 -3.13
C GLY A 152 22.44 -7.13 -2.86
N LEU A 153 22.44 -6.71 -1.59
CA LEU A 153 22.39 -5.29 -1.19
C LEU A 153 23.70 -4.56 -1.49
N GLU A 154 24.82 -5.25 -1.59
CA GLU A 154 26.15 -4.71 -1.91
C GLU A 154 26.35 -4.50 -3.43
N SER A 155 25.36 -4.88 -4.25
CA SER A 155 25.47 -4.76 -5.71
C SER A 155 25.58 -3.31 -6.16
N SER A 156 26.39 -3.05 -7.19
CA SER A 156 26.46 -1.73 -7.85
C SER A 156 25.15 -1.35 -8.56
N SER A 157 24.32 -2.32 -8.99
CA SER A 157 23.02 -2.07 -9.64
C SER A 157 21.93 -1.80 -8.62
N ILE A 158 21.28 -0.63 -8.74
CA ILE A 158 20.12 -0.25 -7.92
C ILE A 158 18.98 -1.27 -8.05
N GLU A 159 18.74 -1.78 -9.26
CA GLU A 159 17.69 -2.78 -9.52
C GLU A 159 17.97 -4.09 -8.77
N THR A 160 19.25 -4.47 -8.66
CA THR A 160 19.64 -5.66 -7.91
C THR A 160 19.49 -5.44 -6.41
N ARG A 161 19.93 -4.28 -5.89
CA ARG A 161 19.70 -3.92 -4.48
C ARG A 161 18.21 -3.87 -4.15
N ALA A 162 17.41 -3.24 -5.01
CA ALA A 162 15.95 -3.20 -4.83
C ALA A 162 15.28 -4.59 -4.91
N ALA A 163 15.81 -5.50 -5.73
CA ALA A 163 15.35 -6.89 -5.77
C ALA A 163 15.72 -7.64 -4.49
N ALA A 164 16.91 -7.40 -3.93
CA ALA A 164 17.36 -7.95 -2.65
C ALA A 164 16.47 -7.46 -1.49
N VAL A 165 16.19 -6.14 -1.41
CA VAL A 165 15.26 -5.57 -0.43
C VAL A 165 13.88 -6.21 -0.53
N ARG A 166 13.32 -6.33 -1.75
CA ARG A 166 12.03 -7.02 -1.97
C ARG A 166 12.07 -8.48 -1.58
N GLY A 167 13.19 -9.16 -1.86
CA GLY A 167 13.40 -10.54 -1.45
C GLY A 167 13.39 -10.68 0.07
N LEU A 168 14.24 -9.91 0.76
CA LEU A 168 14.30 -9.89 2.22
C LEU A 168 12.93 -9.58 2.84
N GLY A 169 12.24 -8.55 2.36
CA GLY A 169 10.90 -8.21 2.84
C GLY A 169 9.85 -9.31 2.63
N ARG A 170 9.96 -10.10 1.55
CA ARG A 170 9.03 -11.22 1.30
C ARG A 170 9.23 -12.41 2.24
N THR A 171 10.40 -12.53 2.87
CA THR A 171 10.61 -13.59 3.88
C THR A 171 9.64 -13.44 5.05
N GLY A 172 9.32 -12.20 5.44
CA GLY A 172 8.55 -11.90 6.65
C GLY A 172 9.27 -12.28 7.93
N LEU A 173 10.59 -12.49 7.87
CA LEU A 173 11.40 -12.90 9.02
C LEU A 173 12.09 -11.69 9.66
N PRO A 174 12.08 -11.57 11.01
CA PRO A 174 12.74 -10.47 11.70
C PRO A 174 14.25 -10.37 11.41
N GLU A 175 14.91 -11.51 11.18
CA GLU A 175 16.34 -11.58 10.85
C GLU A 175 16.65 -10.86 9.53
N ALA A 176 15.70 -10.87 8.58
CA ALA A 176 15.84 -10.17 7.31
C ALA A 176 15.75 -8.64 7.48
N ALA A 177 15.04 -8.15 8.52
CA ALA A 177 15.03 -6.72 8.84
C ALA A 177 16.42 -6.22 9.22
N PHE A 178 17.18 -6.96 10.02
CA PHE A 178 18.55 -6.57 10.40
C PHE A 178 19.46 -6.43 9.18
N ALA A 179 19.35 -7.33 8.21
CA ALA A 179 20.13 -7.25 6.97
C ALA A 179 19.81 -5.98 6.15
N ILE A 180 18.59 -5.45 6.25
CA ILE A 180 18.20 -4.19 5.58
C ILE A 180 18.63 -2.98 6.42
N LEU A 181 18.48 -3.05 7.75
CA LEU A 181 18.73 -1.93 8.65
C LEU A 181 20.19 -1.52 8.69
N GLU A 182 21.14 -2.45 8.65
CA GLU A 182 22.56 -2.12 8.67
C GLU A 182 22.98 -1.21 7.51
N PRO A 183 22.78 -1.56 6.23
CA PRO A 183 23.16 -0.69 5.12
C PRO A 183 22.25 0.56 5.03
N LEU A 184 21.01 0.51 5.54
CA LEU A 184 20.13 1.68 5.64
C LEU A 184 20.71 2.72 6.62
N MET A 185 21.14 2.29 7.80
CA MET A 185 21.76 3.15 8.81
C MET A 185 23.10 3.71 8.37
N ALA A 186 23.87 2.94 7.58
CA ALA A 186 25.11 3.40 7.00
C ALA A 186 24.92 4.36 5.80
N GLY A 187 23.67 4.60 5.34
CA GLY A 187 23.37 5.41 4.16
C GLY A 187 23.84 4.79 2.83
N SER A 188 24.29 3.53 2.85
CA SER A 188 24.88 2.84 1.70
C SER A 188 23.86 2.11 0.82
N LEU A 189 22.61 1.95 1.27
CA LEU A 189 21.60 1.13 0.61
C LEU A 189 21.23 1.67 -0.79
N GLY A 190 21.06 3.01 -0.95
CA GLY A 190 20.79 3.68 -2.22
C GLY A 190 19.60 3.12 -3.00
N VAL A 191 18.55 2.70 -2.29
CA VAL A 191 17.28 2.20 -2.83
C VAL A 191 16.17 3.17 -2.43
N PRO A 192 15.14 3.43 -3.27
CA PRO A 192 14.00 4.26 -2.90
C PRO A 192 13.34 3.82 -1.59
N SER A 193 12.81 4.77 -0.82
CA SER A 193 12.26 4.52 0.52
C SER A 193 11.06 3.56 0.53
N ALA A 194 10.18 3.61 -0.49
CA ALA A 194 8.97 2.81 -0.51
C ALA A 194 9.20 1.28 -0.50
N PRO A 195 10.08 0.69 -1.33
CA PRO A 195 10.44 -0.72 -1.20
C PRO A 195 11.05 -1.10 0.16
N VAL A 196 11.84 -0.19 0.76
CA VAL A 196 12.47 -0.42 2.08
C VAL A 196 11.39 -0.42 3.16
N GLN A 197 10.49 0.56 3.14
CA GLN A 197 9.36 0.64 4.05
C GLN A 197 8.54 -0.66 4.01
N THR A 198 8.06 -1.07 2.83
CA THR A 198 7.28 -2.31 2.68
C THR A 198 8.03 -3.55 3.15
N ALA A 199 9.35 -3.62 2.91
CA ALA A 199 10.15 -4.74 3.37
C ALA A 199 10.25 -4.80 4.90
N LEU A 200 10.49 -3.67 5.55
CA LEU A 200 10.54 -3.58 7.01
C LEU A 200 9.17 -3.85 7.66
N GLU A 201 8.07 -3.31 7.08
CA GLU A 201 6.71 -3.61 7.53
C GLU A 201 6.43 -5.12 7.54
N ASN A 202 6.83 -5.82 6.47
CA ASN A 202 6.62 -7.26 6.39
C ASN A 202 7.49 -8.04 7.39
N CYS A 203 8.76 -7.66 7.55
CA CYS A 203 9.69 -8.35 8.45
C CYS A 203 9.39 -8.08 9.92
N CYS A 204 8.95 -6.88 10.27
CA CYS A 204 8.73 -6.44 11.65
C CYS A 204 7.26 -6.55 12.09
N ARG A 205 6.35 -7.09 11.26
CA ARG A 205 4.91 -7.18 11.54
C ARG A 205 4.58 -7.74 12.92
N ASN A 206 5.29 -8.77 13.34
CA ASN A 206 5.05 -9.44 14.63
C ASN A 206 5.93 -8.89 15.77
N ARG A 207 6.89 -8.03 15.47
CA ARG A 207 7.82 -7.44 16.44
C ARG A 207 8.24 -6.03 16.03
N PRO A 208 7.33 -5.05 15.98
CA PRO A 208 7.64 -3.70 15.54
C PRO A 208 8.62 -2.97 16.47
N SER A 209 8.66 -3.34 17.75
CA SER A 209 9.61 -2.80 18.75
C SER A 209 11.09 -3.01 18.38
N LEU A 210 11.41 -3.95 17.48
CA LEU A 210 12.79 -4.14 16.97
C LEU A 210 13.35 -2.90 16.28
N LEU A 211 12.49 -2.01 15.76
CA LEU A 211 12.91 -0.80 15.06
C LEU A 211 13.26 0.37 15.99
N VAL A 212 12.75 0.37 17.21
CA VAL A 212 12.89 1.48 18.15
C VAL A 212 14.35 1.82 18.50
N PRO A 213 15.26 0.85 18.76
CA PRO A 213 16.66 1.16 19.01
C PRO A 213 17.38 1.86 17.85
N TYR A 214 16.93 1.65 16.62
CA TYR A 214 17.49 2.26 15.41
C TYR A 214 17.06 3.72 15.24
N LEU A 215 15.86 4.09 15.69
CA LEU A 215 15.36 5.46 15.63
C LEU A 215 16.32 6.47 16.26
N ARG A 216 16.85 6.14 17.45
CA ARG A 216 17.73 7.04 18.21
C ARG A 216 19.06 7.35 17.51
N ARG A 217 19.49 6.48 16.59
CA ARG A 217 20.78 6.59 15.87
C ARG A 217 20.62 7.00 14.42
N ALA A 218 19.38 7.05 13.92
CA ALA A 218 19.09 7.30 12.53
C ALA A 218 19.25 8.78 12.17
N THR A 219 19.64 9.04 10.91
CA THR A 219 19.50 10.36 10.30
C THR A 219 18.03 10.75 10.20
N ASP A 220 17.71 12.02 10.05
CA ASP A 220 16.31 12.50 10.02
C ASP A 220 15.46 11.79 8.96
N GLU A 221 16.00 11.57 7.77
CA GLU A 221 15.31 10.86 6.69
C GLU A 221 15.01 9.39 7.05
N THR A 222 16.03 8.69 7.57
CA THR A 222 15.89 7.30 8.00
C THR A 222 14.96 7.19 9.22
N ARG A 223 15.05 8.14 10.16
CA ARG A 223 14.19 8.22 11.34
C ARG A 223 12.72 8.38 10.95
N ALA A 224 12.43 9.30 10.02
CA ALA A 224 11.08 9.48 9.49
C ALA A 224 10.56 8.21 8.79
N LEU A 225 11.42 7.48 8.05
CA LEU A 225 11.05 6.22 7.43
C LEU A 225 10.71 5.16 8.49
N LEU A 226 11.58 4.96 9.48
CA LEU A 226 11.35 3.98 10.56
C LEU A 226 10.09 4.32 11.38
N ALA A 227 9.87 5.60 11.68
CA ALA A 227 8.67 6.05 12.39
C ALA A 227 7.39 5.76 11.58
N ARG A 228 7.42 5.91 10.23
CA ARG A 228 6.29 5.50 9.39
C ARG A 228 6.01 4.00 9.46
N VAL A 229 7.07 3.17 9.42
CA VAL A 229 6.93 1.71 9.57
C VAL A 229 6.31 1.36 10.93
N ILE A 230 6.81 1.95 12.00
CA ILE A 230 6.26 1.75 13.35
C ILE A 230 4.80 2.21 13.39
N GLY A 231 4.48 3.36 12.78
CA GLY A 231 3.12 3.88 12.69
C GLY A 231 2.10 2.96 12.01
N GLU A 232 2.56 2.09 11.08
CA GLU A 232 1.73 1.09 10.41
C GLU A 232 1.61 -0.22 11.20
N LEU A 233 2.53 -0.48 12.13
CA LEU A 233 2.65 -1.77 12.82
C LEU A 233 2.41 -1.65 14.33
N ALA A 234 2.08 -0.46 14.82
CA ALA A 234 1.95 -0.19 16.24
C ALA A 234 0.97 -1.15 16.93
N THR A 235 1.37 -1.64 18.11
CA THR A 235 0.57 -2.50 18.95
C THR A 235 0.34 -1.86 20.33
N PRO A 236 -0.68 -2.28 21.09
CA PRO A 236 -0.97 -1.71 22.39
C PRO A 236 0.19 -1.80 23.40
N GLU A 237 1.10 -2.74 23.21
CA GLU A 237 2.24 -2.97 24.10
C GLU A 237 3.39 -1.95 23.89
N MET A 238 3.27 -1.06 22.90
CA MET A 238 4.31 -0.09 22.55
C MET A 238 4.09 1.31 23.14
N ASP A 239 3.30 1.43 24.20
CA ASP A 239 2.92 2.71 24.79
C ASP A 239 4.11 3.66 25.03
N ASP A 240 5.12 3.20 25.74
CA ASP A 240 6.30 4.01 26.08
C ASP A 240 7.09 4.42 24.83
N ASP A 241 7.23 3.51 23.87
CA ASP A 241 7.92 3.77 22.61
C ASP A 241 7.17 4.82 21.76
N LEU A 242 5.84 4.72 21.71
CA LEU A 242 5.00 5.65 20.95
C LEU A 242 4.97 7.04 21.57
N LEU A 243 4.98 7.15 22.92
CA LEU A 243 5.11 8.43 23.61
C LEU A 243 6.46 9.09 23.34
N LEU A 244 7.53 8.29 23.31
CA LEU A 244 8.85 8.82 22.96
C LEU A 244 8.87 9.40 21.53
N LEU A 245 8.16 8.78 20.59
CA LEU A 245 8.01 9.29 19.24
C LEU A 245 7.12 10.53 19.16
N ALA A 246 6.18 10.69 20.08
CA ALA A 246 5.31 11.87 20.16
C ALA A 246 6.08 13.15 20.54
N ASP A 247 7.21 13.01 21.21
CA ASP A 247 8.07 14.12 21.65
C ASP A 247 9.33 14.28 20.76
N ASP A 248 9.41 13.60 19.62
CA ASP A 248 10.57 13.68 18.73
C ASP A 248 10.70 15.10 18.11
N PRO A 249 11.94 15.62 17.97
CA PRO A 249 12.19 16.93 17.36
C PRO A 249 11.66 17.02 15.91
N LEU A 250 11.62 15.89 15.19
CA LEU A 250 11.17 15.86 13.80
C LEU A 250 9.64 15.73 13.72
N ALA A 251 8.99 16.69 13.10
CA ALA A 251 7.52 16.72 13.01
C ALA A 251 6.93 15.51 12.26
N GLU A 252 7.63 14.94 11.28
CA GLU A 252 7.24 13.73 10.56
C GLU A 252 7.17 12.51 11.49
N VAL A 253 8.08 12.43 12.47
CA VAL A 253 8.08 11.37 13.48
C VAL A 253 6.90 11.54 14.42
N ARG A 254 6.65 12.76 14.92
CA ARG A 254 5.48 13.07 15.75
C ARG A 254 4.16 12.77 15.02
N ALA A 255 4.08 13.10 13.73
CA ALA A 255 2.92 12.77 12.91
C ALA A 255 2.70 11.26 12.75
N SER A 256 3.78 10.48 12.66
CA SER A 256 3.71 9.02 12.61
C SER A 256 3.31 8.44 13.95
N SER A 257 3.81 9.00 15.06
CA SER A 257 3.38 8.64 16.42
C SER A 257 1.88 8.90 16.63
N ALA A 258 1.36 10.05 16.20
CA ALA A 258 -0.07 10.35 16.29
C ALA A 258 -0.93 9.28 15.61
N ARG A 259 -0.49 8.78 14.44
CA ARG A 259 -1.17 7.69 13.75
C ARG A 259 -1.04 6.36 14.50
N ALA A 260 0.16 6.04 14.97
CA ALA A 260 0.45 4.83 15.72
C ALA A 260 -0.39 4.71 17.00
N LEU A 261 -0.46 5.81 17.77
CA LEU A 261 -1.27 5.89 19.00
C LEU A 261 -2.76 5.65 18.71
N ALA A 262 -3.28 6.21 17.62
CA ALA A 262 -4.67 6.00 17.21
C ALA A 262 -4.97 4.55 16.82
N GLU A 263 -4.04 3.90 16.10
CA GLU A 263 -4.18 2.51 15.65
C GLU A 263 -4.04 1.53 16.81
N ALA A 264 -3.04 1.72 17.65
CA ALA A 264 -2.75 0.88 18.80
C ALA A 264 -3.84 0.98 19.89
N ARG A 265 -4.60 2.09 19.95
CA ARG A 265 -5.68 2.33 20.93
C ARG A 265 -5.24 2.10 22.39
N THR A 266 -4.07 2.55 22.72
CA THR A 266 -3.48 2.38 24.04
C THR A 266 -4.21 3.22 25.08
N GLY A 267 -4.00 2.91 26.37
CA GLY A 267 -4.57 3.72 27.46
C GLY A 267 -4.06 5.16 27.47
N LEU A 268 -2.86 5.39 26.90
CA LEU A 268 -2.21 6.70 26.85
C LEU A 268 -2.48 7.44 25.52
N ALA A 269 -3.18 6.83 24.56
CA ALA A 269 -3.44 7.42 23.26
C ALA A 269 -4.24 8.72 23.35
N LEU A 270 -5.28 8.78 24.19
CA LEU A 270 -6.13 9.97 24.31
C LEU A 270 -5.37 11.20 24.80
N PRO A 271 -4.63 11.17 25.94
CA PRO A 271 -3.86 12.32 26.40
C PRO A 271 -2.77 12.72 25.39
N ALA A 272 -2.01 11.78 24.85
CA ALA A 272 -0.95 12.07 23.90
C ALA A 272 -1.48 12.68 22.59
N LEU A 273 -2.57 12.17 22.02
CA LEU A 273 -3.19 12.75 20.85
C LEU A 273 -3.80 14.13 21.13
N THR A 274 -4.30 14.37 22.35
CA THR A 274 -4.80 15.70 22.74
C THR A 274 -3.67 16.72 22.78
N GLU A 275 -2.49 16.33 23.23
CA GLU A 275 -1.29 17.17 23.22
C GLU A 275 -0.81 17.43 21.79
N LEU A 276 -0.67 16.39 20.97
CA LEU A 276 -0.30 16.49 19.56
C LEU A 276 -1.31 17.28 18.70
N ALA A 277 -2.57 17.39 19.12
CA ALA A 277 -3.55 18.24 18.47
C ALA A 277 -3.27 19.75 18.67
N ALA A 278 -2.30 20.11 19.52
CA ALA A 278 -1.79 21.47 19.69
C ALA A 278 -0.36 21.66 19.13
N ASP A 279 0.18 20.71 18.39
CA ASP A 279 1.52 20.74 17.81
C ASP A 279 1.74 21.99 16.92
N SER A 280 2.99 22.44 16.82
CA SER A 280 3.37 23.56 15.94
C SER A 280 3.12 23.26 14.46
N ALA A 281 3.37 22.02 14.01
CA ALA A 281 3.19 21.59 12.64
C ALA A 281 1.71 21.19 12.37
N TRP A 282 1.09 21.81 11.39
CA TRP A 282 -0.32 21.59 11.07
C TRP A 282 -0.65 20.14 10.69
N PHE A 283 0.26 19.43 10.04
CA PHE A 283 0.03 18.06 9.62
C PHE A 283 0.13 17.06 10.79
N VAL A 284 0.88 17.39 11.85
CA VAL A 284 0.87 16.65 13.12
C VAL A 284 -0.50 16.82 13.77
N ARG A 285 -0.97 18.09 13.91
CA ARG A 285 -2.31 18.37 14.44
C ARG A 285 -3.41 17.65 13.65
N LEU A 286 -3.30 17.63 12.30
CA LEU A 286 -4.24 16.92 11.43
C LEU A 286 -4.31 15.42 11.75
N ARG A 287 -3.15 14.79 11.94
CA ARG A 287 -3.06 13.36 12.30
C ARG A 287 -3.61 13.08 13.68
N ALA A 288 -3.27 13.91 14.65
CA ALA A 288 -3.78 13.82 16.02
C ALA A 288 -5.31 13.97 16.08
N VAL A 289 -5.87 14.97 15.39
CA VAL A 289 -7.32 15.18 15.27
C VAL A 289 -8.01 14.00 14.61
N ALA A 290 -7.39 13.41 13.58
CA ALA A 290 -7.89 12.19 12.97
C ALA A 290 -7.93 11.04 13.97
N GLY A 291 -6.83 10.83 14.69
CA GLY A 291 -6.70 9.79 15.72
C GLY A 291 -7.70 9.95 16.86
N LEU A 292 -7.90 11.16 17.37
CA LEU A 292 -8.93 11.46 18.37
C LEU A 292 -10.34 11.07 17.90
N GLY A 293 -10.65 11.33 16.62
CA GLY A 293 -11.93 10.93 16.03
C GLY A 293 -12.08 9.40 15.89
N ASP A 294 -10.99 8.71 15.61
CA ASP A 294 -10.98 7.25 15.38
C ASP A 294 -10.97 6.46 16.71
N LEU A 295 -10.48 7.04 17.81
CA LEU A 295 -10.60 6.47 19.17
C LEU A 295 -12.05 6.33 19.62
N ARG A 296 -12.93 7.22 19.19
CA ARG A 296 -14.36 7.29 19.60
C ARG A 296 -14.56 7.36 21.11
N ASP A 297 -13.65 8.03 21.81
CA ASP A 297 -13.79 8.32 23.25
C ASP A 297 -14.43 9.70 23.44
N PRO A 298 -15.59 9.82 24.14
CA PRO A 298 -16.26 11.10 24.36
C PRO A 298 -15.39 12.17 24.99
N ARG A 299 -14.38 11.77 25.75
CA ARG A 299 -13.38 12.67 26.34
C ARG A 299 -12.54 13.42 25.30
N ALA A 300 -12.53 12.97 24.02
CA ALA A 300 -11.86 13.66 22.91
C ALA A 300 -12.65 14.87 22.39
N ILE A 301 -13.96 14.96 22.66
CA ILE A 301 -14.84 16.00 22.12
C ILE A 301 -14.31 17.42 22.37
N PRO A 302 -13.86 17.79 23.57
CA PRO A 302 -13.33 19.14 23.83
C PRO A 302 -12.13 19.50 22.94
N ALA A 303 -11.20 18.55 22.72
CA ALA A 303 -10.04 18.74 21.84
C ALA A 303 -10.45 18.87 20.38
N LEU A 304 -11.42 18.07 19.91
CA LEU A 304 -11.97 18.14 18.55
C LEU A 304 -12.72 19.46 18.32
N VAL A 305 -13.51 19.95 19.28
CA VAL A 305 -14.17 21.27 19.20
C VAL A 305 -13.13 22.40 19.14
N LYS A 306 -12.07 22.32 19.93
CA LYS A 306 -10.94 23.27 19.85
C LYS A 306 -10.31 23.25 18.46
N ALA A 307 -10.14 22.08 17.84
CA ALA A 307 -9.55 21.92 16.51
C ALA A 307 -10.42 22.48 15.37
N LEU A 308 -11.72 22.69 15.58
CA LEU A 308 -12.56 23.41 14.61
C LEU A 308 -12.14 24.88 14.41
N ARG A 309 -11.36 25.44 15.34
CA ARG A 309 -10.83 26.81 15.30
C ARG A 309 -9.36 26.85 14.84
N ASP A 310 -8.83 25.74 14.34
CA ASP A 310 -7.45 25.69 13.87
C ASP A 310 -7.19 26.67 12.73
N THR A 311 -6.00 27.25 12.68
CA THR A 311 -5.57 28.15 11.61
C THR A 311 -5.56 27.44 10.25
N ASN A 312 -5.27 26.14 10.24
CA ASN A 312 -5.23 25.33 9.03
C ASN A 312 -6.61 24.77 8.67
N ARG A 313 -7.08 25.01 7.45
CA ARG A 313 -8.37 24.55 6.94
C ARG A 313 -8.54 23.02 7.03
N TYR A 314 -7.49 22.25 6.72
CA TYR A 314 -7.58 20.78 6.69
C TYR A 314 -7.78 20.21 8.09
N VAL A 315 -7.19 20.83 9.12
CA VAL A 315 -7.41 20.46 10.52
C VAL A 315 -8.86 20.71 10.91
N ARG A 316 -9.42 21.90 10.58
CA ARG A 316 -10.83 22.23 10.83
C ARG A 316 -11.79 21.23 10.20
N LEU A 317 -11.58 20.92 8.89
CA LEU A 317 -12.43 19.97 8.17
C LEU A 317 -12.33 18.54 8.76
N ARG A 318 -11.13 18.13 9.16
CA ARG A 318 -10.96 16.82 9.81
C ARG A 318 -11.63 16.75 11.17
N ALA A 319 -11.56 17.82 11.96
CA ALA A 319 -12.26 17.92 13.24
C ALA A 319 -13.78 17.83 13.06
N ALA A 320 -14.34 18.56 12.09
CA ALA A 320 -15.75 18.50 11.74
C ALA A 320 -16.18 17.08 11.33
N ALA A 321 -15.41 16.44 10.42
CA ALA A 321 -15.66 15.08 9.98
C ALA A 321 -15.58 14.04 11.12
N SER A 322 -14.71 14.29 12.10
CA SER A 322 -14.62 13.43 13.29
C SER A 322 -15.84 13.62 14.19
N LEU A 323 -16.27 14.86 14.43
CA LEU A 323 -17.38 15.20 15.33
C LEU A 323 -18.75 14.76 14.80
N VAL A 324 -19.01 14.92 13.50
CA VAL A 324 -20.28 14.52 12.87
C VAL A 324 -20.56 13.02 12.94
N ARG A 325 -19.53 12.21 13.08
CA ARG A 325 -19.66 10.74 13.25
C ARG A 325 -20.19 10.31 14.63
N TRP A 326 -20.44 11.26 15.55
CA TRP A 326 -20.86 11.02 16.94
C TRP A 326 -22.35 11.33 17.14
N ASP A 327 -23.20 10.57 16.46
CA ASP A 327 -24.65 10.81 16.42
C ASP A 327 -25.28 11.01 17.82
N THR A 328 -24.86 10.18 18.79
CA THR A 328 -25.39 10.21 20.17
C THR A 328 -24.97 11.46 20.98
N HIS A 329 -23.93 12.16 20.55
CA HIS A 329 -23.37 13.33 21.23
C HIS A 329 -23.53 14.61 20.41
N LEU A 330 -24.24 14.54 19.27
CA LEU A 330 -24.30 15.65 18.32
C LEU A 330 -24.90 16.92 18.96
N GLU A 331 -25.92 16.78 19.77
CA GLU A 331 -26.56 17.92 20.47
C GLU A 331 -25.54 18.67 21.38
N MET A 332 -24.83 17.93 22.23
CA MET A 332 -23.79 18.50 23.10
C MET A 332 -22.63 19.13 22.28
N ILE A 333 -22.24 18.50 21.16
CA ILE A 333 -21.20 19.03 20.26
C ILE A 333 -21.65 20.38 19.69
N LEU A 334 -22.88 20.46 19.23
CA LEU A 334 -23.46 21.67 18.64
C LEU A 334 -23.55 22.80 19.67
N GLU A 335 -24.00 22.51 20.89
CA GLU A 335 -24.01 23.47 22.00
C GLU A 335 -22.62 24.05 22.24
N ARG A 336 -21.62 23.18 22.38
CA ARG A 336 -20.24 23.62 22.61
C ARG A 336 -19.69 24.45 21.46
N VAL A 337 -20.03 24.10 20.20
CA VAL A 337 -19.57 24.87 19.03
C VAL A 337 -20.23 26.23 18.98
N VAL A 338 -21.52 26.33 19.30
CA VAL A 338 -22.25 27.60 19.39
C VAL A 338 -21.67 28.47 20.51
N GLU A 339 -21.36 27.93 21.68
CA GLU A 339 -20.71 28.63 22.81
C GLU A 339 -19.38 29.26 22.42
N THR A 340 -18.65 28.69 21.46
CA THR A 340 -17.38 29.27 21.00
C THR A 340 -17.54 30.57 20.26
N GLN A 341 -18.72 30.92 19.76
CA GLN A 341 -19.04 32.09 18.92
C GLN A 341 -18.11 32.22 17.69
N ASP A 342 -17.46 31.12 17.27
CA ASP A 342 -16.54 31.09 16.15
C ASP A 342 -17.26 30.69 14.86
N ARG A 343 -17.41 31.64 13.94
CA ARG A 343 -18.12 31.42 12.66
C ARG A 343 -17.46 30.38 11.77
N TYR A 344 -16.13 30.24 11.85
CA TYR A 344 -15.40 29.23 11.05
C TYR A 344 -15.59 27.81 11.59
N ALA A 345 -15.63 27.67 12.92
CA ALA A 345 -15.95 26.41 13.58
C ALA A 345 -17.38 25.97 13.23
N LEU A 346 -18.33 26.88 13.34
CA LEU A 346 -19.72 26.61 13.01
C LEU A 346 -19.88 26.26 11.51
N HIS A 347 -19.26 27.04 10.62
CA HIS A 347 -19.30 26.78 9.18
C HIS A 347 -18.69 25.42 8.80
N ALA A 348 -17.56 25.05 9.41
CA ALA A 348 -16.91 23.77 9.15
C ALA A 348 -17.81 22.59 9.57
N LEU A 349 -18.48 22.70 10.72
CA LEU A 349 -19.39 21.66 11.22
C LEU A 349 -20.64 21.55 10.34
N ILE A 350 -21.26 22.68 9.98
CA ILE A 350 -22.44 22.72 9.11
C ILE A 350 -22.13 22.11 7.74
N SER A 351 -21.02 22.54 7.11
CA SER A 351 -20.63 22.01 5.80
C SER A 351 -20.41 20.49 5.82
N GLU A 352 -19.92 19.96 6.93
CA GLU A 352 -19.73 18.52 7.07
C GLU A 352 -21.06 17.80 7.34
N LEU A 353 -21.97 18.38 8.12
CA LEU A 353 -23.33 17.85 8.30
C LEU A 353 -24.10 17.80 6.97
N GLU A 354 -23.97 18.85 6.13
CA GLU A 354 -24.55 18.86 4.78
C GLU A 354 -23.97 17.73 3.93
N ARG A 355 -22.64 17.63 3.89
CA ARG A 355 -21.91 16.61 3.10
C ARG A 355 -22.25 15.19 3.51
N SER A 356 -22.44 14.95 4.80
CA SER A 356 -22.80 13.63 5.37
C SER A 356 -24.28 13.30 5.29
N GLY A 357 -25.15 14.24 4.90
CA GLY A 357 -26.60 14.07 4.88
C GLY A 357 -27.22 14.10 6.29
N GLY A 358 -26.53 14.62 7.30
CA GLY A 358 -27.00 14.69 8.68
C GLY A 358 -28.02 15.78 8.96
N ILE A 359 -28.20 16.76 8.06
CA ILE A 359 -29.10 17.91 8.26
C ILE A 359 -30.59 17.50 8.43
N PRO A 360 -31.18 16.64 7.58
CA PRO A 360 -32.59 16.27 7.74
C PRO A 360 -32.87 15.58 9.08
N SER A 361 -31.98 14.69 9.53
CA SER A 361 -32.12 14.00 10.81
C SER A 361 -32.00 14.98 12.00
N LEU A 362 -31.11 15.96 11.89
CA LEU A 362 -30.95 17.01 12.88
C LEU A 362 -32.21 17.89 12.96
N VAL A 363 -32.73 18.35 11.82
CA VAL A 363 -33.96 19.17 11.76
C VAL A 363 -35.13 18.41 12.36
N GLN A 364 -35.26 17.11 12.08
CA GLN A 364 -36.31 16.27 12.66
C GLN A 364 -36.16 16.14 14.19
N ALA A 365 -34.94 15.92 14.70
CA ALA A 365 -34.66 15.84 16.12
C ALA A 365 -34.95 17.16 16.87
N LEU A 366 -34.65 18.30 16.25
CA LEU A 366 -34.87 19.64 16.82
C LEU A 366 -36.34 20.11 16.67
N SER A 367 -37.13 19.45 15.84
CA SER A 367 -38.56 19.74 15.69
C SER A 367 -39.39 19.17 16.83
N ASP A 368 -38.84 18.29 17.67
CA ASP A 368 -39.50 17.77 18.86
C ASP A 368 -39.65 18.87 19.92
N PRO A 369 -40.89 19.24 20.34
CA PRO A 369 -41.12 20.28 21.33
C PRO A 369 -40.44 20.05 22.67
N ALA A 370 -40.19 18.78 23.03
CA ALA A 370 -39.50 18.40 24.27
C ALA A 370 -38.00 18.65 24.23
N ARG A 371 -37.42 18.81 23.04
CA ARG A 371 -35.97 19.01 22.80
C ARG A 371 -35.59 20.42 22.39
N ARG A 372 -36.51 21.38 22.47
CA ARG A 372 -36.25 22.80 22.14
C ARG A 372 -35.41 23.49 23.21
N HIS A 373 -34.12 23.17 23.25
CA HIS A 373 -33.17 23.94 24.03
C HIS A 373 -32.73 25.18 23.26
N THR A 374 -32.38 26.25 24.00
CA THR A 374 -32.00 27.56 23.42
C THR A 374 -30.86 27.46 22.41
N SER A 375 -29.87 26.56 22.65
CA SER A 375 -28.72 26.32 21.79
C SER A 375 -29.12 25.68 20.45
N ALA A 376 -30.09 24.78 20.47
CA ALA A 376 -30.63 24.13 19.28
C ALA A 376 -31.42 25.10 18.38
N ALA A 377 -32.16 26.06 19.00
CA ALA A 377 -32.86 27.12 18.27
C ALA A 377 -31.88 28.08 17.58
N ILE A 378 -30.82 28.51 18.28
CA ILE A 378 -29.75 29.36 17.71
C ILE A 378 -29.05 28.66 16.54
N LEU A 379 -28.80 27.35 16.67
CA LEU A 379 -28.22 26.55 15.61
C LEU A 379 -29.14 26.45 14.39
N LEU A 380 -30.45 26.19 14.59
CA LEU A 380 -31.43 26.15 13.51
C LEU A 380 -31.49 27.50 12.77
N ASP A 381 -31.42 28.62 13.46
CA ASP A 381 -31.39 29.92 12.85
C ASP A 381 -30.09 30.18 12.08
N ALA A 382 -28.94 29.76 12.61
CA ALA A 382 -27.66 29.82 11.92
C ALA A 382 -27.63 28.92 10.66
N LEU A 383 -28.21 27.71 10.75
CA LEU A 383 -28.36 26.78 9.64
C LEU A 383 -29.32 27.33 8.57
N ARG A 384 -30.47 27.90 8.97
CA ARG A 384 -31.42 28.56 8.05
C ARG A 384 -30.81 29.74 7.28
N ALA A 385 -29.90 30.45 7.92
CA ALA A 385 -29.20 31.57 7.30
C ALA A 385 -28.10 31.12 6.33
N GLY A 386 -27.51 29.93 6.53
CA GLY A 386 -26.32 29.48 5.80
C GLY A 386 -26.50 28.32 4.83
N SER A 387 -27.55 27.51 4.97
CA SER A 387 -27.69 26.25 4.21
C SER A 387 -28.96 26.19 3.38
N GLU A 388 -28.82 25.87 2.09
CA GLU A 388 -29.94 25.68 1.16
C GLU A 388 -30.75 24.41 1.50
N GLN A 389 -30.10 23.30 1.93
CA GLN A 389 -30.74 22.08 2.34
C GLN A 389 -31.61 22.24 3.60
N VAL A 390 -31.17 23.10 4.55
CA VAL A 390 -31.96 23.39 5.76
C VAL A 390 -33.17 24.25 5.40
N ARG A 391 -33.04 25.19 4.46
CA ARG A 391 -34.16 25.96 3.95
C ARG A 391 -35.17 25.08 3.26
N GLU A 392 -34.76 24.10 2.46
CA GLU A 392 -35.61 23.14 1.78
C GLU A 392 -36.33 22.22 2.77
N ALA A 393 -35.61 21.63 3.72
CA ALA A 393 -36.18 20.78 4.75
C ALA A 393 -37.15 21.51 5.67
N ALA A 394 -36.84 22.76 6.07
CA ALA A 394 -37.69 23.59 6.91
C ALA A 394 -38.94 24.09 6.15
N SER A 395 -38.91 24.18 4.81
CA SER A 395 -40.04 24.59 3.99
C SER A 395 -41.03 23.45 3.68
N GLY A 396 -40.80 22.24 4.19
CA GLY A 396 -41.68 21.08 3.96
C GLY A 396 -41.70 20.55 2.52
N ARG A 397 -40.80 21.02 1.67
CA ARG A 397 -40.64 20.59 0.28
C ARG A 397 -39.63 19.43 0.17
N SER A 398 -39.83 18.36 0.93
CA SER A 398 -39.07 17.13 0.78
C SER A 398 -39.65 16.31 -0.38
N GLY A 399 -39.19 16.59 -1.59
CA GLY A 399 -39.56 15.86 -2.79
C GLY A 399 -38.34 15.56 -3.63
N ALA A 400 -37.94 14.30 -3.64
CA ALA A 400 -36.95 13.61 -4.47
C ALA A 400 -35.45 13.86 -4.19
N PRO A 401 -34.62 12.80 -4.18
CA PRO A 401 -33.19 12.95 -4.01
C PRO A 401 -32.58 13.65 -5.22
N SER A 402 -31.92 14.76 -4.96
CA SER A 402 -31.10 15.47 -5.96
C SER A 402 -30.12 14.49 -6.58
N LYS A 403 -30.16 14.34 -7.90
CA LYS A 403 -29.15 13.63 -8.69
C LYS A 403 -27.77 14.11 -8.29
N ALA A 404 -26.92 13.17 -7.90
CA ALA A 404 -25.51 13.39 -7.71
C ALA A 404 -24.96 14.18 -8.90
N VAL A 405 -24.38 15.33 -8.61
CA VAL A 405 -23.60 16.11 -9.57
C VAL A 405 -22.42 15.23 -9.98
N ALA A 406 -22.47 14.74 -11.22
CA ALA A 406 -21.36 14.06 -11.85
C ALA A 406 -20.15 15.03 -11.83
N GLY A 407 -19.07 14.62 -11.22
CA GLY A 407 -17.80 15.34 -11.27
C GLY A 407 -17.34 15.50 -12.73
N PRO A 408 -16.57 16.53 -13.05
CA PRO A 408 -16.08 16.76 -14.41
C PRO A 408 -15.23 15.57 -14.86
N GLU A 409 -15.54 15.07 -16.07
CA GLU A 409 -14.73 14.07 -16.75
C GLU A 409 -13.26 14.55 -16.89
N PRO A 410 -12.27 13.68 -16.74
CA PRO A 410 -10.88 14.05 -16.99
C PRO A 410 -10.69 14.36 -18.47
N GLU A 411 -10.26 15.58 -18.75
CA GLU A 411 -9.85 16.08 -20.03
C GLU A 411 -8.80 15.14 -20.66
N LYS A 412 -9.11 14.58 -21.82
CA LYS A 412 -8.17 13.78 -22.61
C LYS A 412 -7.06 14.72 -23.08
N VAL A 413 -5.90 14.63 -22.48
CA VAL A 413 -4.68 15.21 -23.04
C VAL A 413 -4.25 14.31 -24.20
N SER A 414 -4.51 14.79 -25.42
CA SER A 414 -3.90 14.30 -26.64
C SER A 414 -2.55 15.03 -26.80
N GLY A 415 -1.47 14.24 -26.81
CA GLY A 415 -0.11 14.69 -27.04
C GLY A 415 0.84 13.51 -26.94
#